data_42a17db13d785fa4865aca3f597a6b99
#
_entry.id   42a17db13d785fa4865aca3f597a6b99
#
_cell.length_a   1.000
_cell.length_b   1.000
_cell.length_c   1.000
_cell.angle_alpha   90.00
_cell.angle_beta   90.00
_cell.angle_gamma   90.00
#
_symmetry.space_group_name_H-M   'P 1'
#
loop_
_entity.id
_entity.type
_entity.pdbx_description
1 polymer ?
#
loop_
_entity_poly.entity_id
_entity_poly.type
_entity_poly.pdbx_seq_one_letter_code
_entity_poly.pdbx_strand_id
1 'polypeptide(L)'
;MIAPQKQEIFPRPFNENYDLIGALGKGGMGNVYKAMDKRLNRIVAFKILDASSDEEAIKRFYLEAQAMKELDHQNIVHVFDFGQQNSQLFIAMTYVEGTNLADILHKKEQLSFEAIEVIIRQIARGLLSAHNKGIVHRDVKPSNIMLTRDNRVFIMDFGISDIQEMEKDRLTRTGMTMGTPEYMSPEQCHGDNVTIQSDIYSMGVILFEMTCGRLPFEGNRPVEIALKHVQEQPPAPELFRKDMPPGLSQLILKCLKKKLNERFHDMQEFLDACDQVFPPDKGTRQTPRPTMGGSLLRRHTASITEMANIITPRARMLQKKL
;
A
#
# COMPACT_ATOMS: atom_id res chain seq x y z
N MET A 1 -13.07 -27.02 21.61
CA MET A 1 -11.78 -26.79 22.32
C MET A 1 -10.80 -26.26 21.29
N ILE A 2 -10.46 -24.97 21.37
CA ILE A 2 -9.44 -24.34 20.51
C ILE A 2 -8.10 -24.76 21.08
N ALA A 3 -7.28 -25.46 20.29
CA ALA A 3 -5.93 -25.86 20.71
C ALA A 3 -5.13 -24.61 21.09
N PRO A 4 -4.35 -24.61 22.19
CA PRO A 4 -3.54 -23.47 22.58
C PRO A 4 -2.55 -23.16 21.46
N GLN A 5 -2.57 -21.92 20.93
CA GLN A 5 -1.56 -21.45 20.02
C GLN A 5 -0.20 -21.55 20.72
N LYS A 6 0.70 -22.38 20.18
CA LYS A 6 2.09 -22.46 20.67
C LYS A 6 2.68 -21.07 20.54
N GLN A 7 3.10 -20.50 21.66
CA GLN A 7 3.79 -19.21 21.69
C GLN A 7 5.12 -19.38 20.96
N GLU A 8 5.29 -18.69 19.82
CA GLU A 8 6.54 -18.76 19.06
C GLU A 8 7.66 -18.12 19.88
N ILE A 9 8.77 -18.84 20.03
CA ILE A 9 9.96 -18.35 20.75
C ILE A 9 10.91 -17.73 19.72
N PHE A 10 11.37 -16.52 19.98
CA PHE A 10 12.32 -15.78 19.15
C PHE A 10 13.60 -15.44 19.93
N PRO A 11 14.79 -15.33 19.30
CA PRO A 11 15.00 -15.58 17.86
C PRO A 11 15.00 -17.07 17.53
N ARG A 12 14.58 -17.42 16.29
CA ARG A 12 14.69 -18.78 15.76
C ARG A 12 15.23 -18.77 14.33
N PRO A 13 16.11 -19.73 13.95
CA PRO A 13 16.58 -19.83 12.58
C PRO A 13 15.42 -20.22 11.66
N PHE A 14 15.35 -19.60 10.48
CA PHE A 14 14.50 -20.06 9.38
C PHE A 14 15.31 -20.97 8.44
N ASN A 15 16.52 -20.51 8.09
CA ASN A 15 17.51 -21.25 7.33
C ASN A 15 18.94 -20.76 7.70
N GLU A 16 19.94 -21.14 6.93
CA GLU A 16 21.34 -20.73 7.15
C GLU A 16 21.54 -19.20 7.04
N ASN A 17 20.67 -18.49 6.27
CA ASN A 17 20.82 -17.09 5.95
C ASN A 17 19.94 -16.16 6.81
N TYR A 18 18.84 -16.69 7.37
CA TYR A 18 17.84 -15.85 8.05
C TYR A 18 17.49 -16.38 9.44
N ASP A 19 17.51 -15.48 10.42
CA ASP A 19 16.99 -15.73 11.76
C ASP A 19 15.74 -14.86 11.98
N LEU A 20 14.60 -15.47 12.29
CA LEU A 20 13.37 -14.74 12.65
C LEU A 20 13.54 -14.15 14.04
N ILE A 21 13.29 -12.84 14.20
CA ILE A 21 13.51 -12.10 15.45
C ILE A 21 12.19 -11.82 16.17
N GLY A 22 11.09 -11.65 15.42
CA GLY A 22 9.77 -11.38 15.99
C GLY A 22 8.68 -11.34 14.92
N ALA A 23 7.44 -11.59 15.31
CA ALA A 23 6.29 -11.46 14.44
C ALA A 23 5.94 -9.99 14.24
N LEU A 24 5.73 -9.56 12.98
CA LEU A 24 5.24 -8.23 12.62
C LEU A 24 3.74 -8.21 12.40
N GLY A 25 3.18 -9.29 11.84
CA GLY A 25 1.75 -9.41 11.59
C GLY A 25 1.40 -10.75 10.96
N LYS A 26 0.09 -11.04 11.02
CA LYS A 26 -0.51 -12.17 10.32
C LYS A 26 -1.51 -11.59 9.32
N GLY A 27 -1.28 -11.82 8.03
CA GLY A 27 -2.19 -11.43 6.96
C GLY A 27 -2.90 -12.64 6.36
N GLY A 28 -3.90 -12.39 5.52
CA GLY A 28 -4.56 -13.45 4.75
C GLY A 28 -3.64 -14.23 3.81
N MET A 29 -2.41 -13.73 3.61
CA MET A 29 -1.41 -14.26 2.67
C MET A 29 -0.21 -14.90 3.36
N GLY A 30 -0.25 -15.10 4.67
CA GLY A 30 0.87 -15.67 5.42
C GLY A 30 1.30 -14.81 6.61
N ASN A 31 2.40 -15.21 7.21
CA ASN A 31 2.95 -14.54 8.38
C ASN A 31 4.13 -13.66 7.97
N VAL A 32 4.19 -12.44 8.52
CA VAL A 32 5.30 -11.52 8.31
C VAL A 32 6.11 -11.40 9.59
N TYR A 33 7.40 -11.57 9.47
CA TYR A 33 8.36 -11.52 10.57
C TYR A 33 9.39 -10.42 10.36
N LYS A 34 9.88 -9.86 11.45
CA LYS A 34 11.15 -9.17 11.49
C LYS A 34 12.24 -10.22 11.53
N ALA A 35 13.23 -10.15 10.63
CA ALA A 35 14.30 -11.13 10.55
C ALA A 35 15.66 -10.47 10.38
N MET A 36 16.72 -11.20 10.77
CA MET A 36 18.11 -10.85 10.51
C MET A 36 18.58 -11.59 9.25
N ASP A 37 18.98 -10.86 8.22
CA ASP A 37 19.78 -11.39 7.11
C ASP A 37 21.24 -11.48 7.59
N LYS A 38 21.71 -12.69 7.89
CA LYS A 38 23.05 -12.94 8.44
C LYS A 38 24.17 -12.66 7.45
N ARG A 39 23.90 -12.77 6.13
CA ARG A 39 24.88 -12.51 5.07
C ARG A 39 25.29 -11.04 5.02
N LEU A 40 24.34 -10.15 5.21
CA LEU A 40 24.53 -8.70 5.10
C LEU A 40 24.37 -7.98 6.44
N ASN A 41 24.18 -8.73 7.53
CA ASN A 41 23.97 -8.21 8.89
C ASN A 41 22.95 -7.07 8.94
N ARG A 42 21.78 -7.28 8.33
CA ARG A 42 20.73 -6.28 8.24
C ARG A 42 19.36 -6.82 8.66
N ILE A 43 18.51 -5.94 9.14
CA ILE A 43 17.11 -6.25 9.43
C ILE A 43 16.29 -6.22 8.13
N VAL A 44 15.45 -7.24 7.96
CA VAL A 44 14.53 -7.37 6.84
C VAL A 44 13.11 -7.68 7.35
N ALA A 45 12.10 -7.33 6.56
CA ALA A 45 10.77 -7.91 6.67
C ALA A 45 10.78 -9.24 5.90
N PHE A 46 10.32 -10.29 6.53
CA PHE A 46 10.40 -11.66 6.02
C PHE A 46 8.99 -12.25 5.99
N LYS A 47 8.44 -12.37 4.79
CA LYS A 47 7.09 -12.89 4.57
C LYS A 47 7.18 -14.38 4.25
N ILE A 48 6.49 -15.20 5.02
CA ILE A 48 6.35 -16.64 4.79
C ILE A 48 4.94 -16.88 4.28
N LEU A 49 4.83 -17.47 3.11
CA LEU A 49 3.58 -17.86 2.49
C LEU A 49 3.32 -19.33 2.77
N ASP A 50 2.07 -19.69 3.03
CA ASP A 50 1.68 -21.08 3.15
C ASP A 50 1.87 -21.76 1.79
N ALA A 51 2.56 -22.91 1.78
CA ALA A 51 2.90 -23.58 0.54
C ALA A 51 1.65 -24.09 -0.16
N SER A 52 1.46 -23.64 -1.39
CA SER A 52 0.64 -24.36 -2.34
C SER A 52 1.39 -25.63 -2.78
N SER A 53 0.72 -26.78 -2.84
CA SER A 53 1.23 -28.00 -3.48
C SER A 53 1.10 -27.92 -5.00
N ASP A 54 0.60 -26.81 -5.54
CA ASP A 54 0.39 -26.57 -6.96
C ASP A 54 1.68 -26.03 -7.60
N GLU A 55 2.31 -26.83 -8.46
CA GLU A 55 3.53 -26.44 -9.17
C GLU A 55 3.36 -25.16 -10.01
N GLU A 56 2.16 -24.92 -10.52
CA GLU A 56 1.87 -23.76 -11.34
C GLU A 56 1.79 -22.47 -10.49
N ALA A 57 1.26 -22.57 -9.27
CA ALA A 57 1.28 -21.47 -8.30
C ALA A 57 2.71 -21.16 -7.85
N ILE A 58 3.55 -22.17 -7.64
CA ILE A 58 4.97 -22.00 -7.31
C ILE A 58 5.72 -21.30 -8.45
N LYS A 59 5.51 -21.73 -9.71
CA LYS A 59 6.15 -21.07 -10.88
C LYS A 59 5.76 -19.62 -10.98
N ARG A 60 4.48 -19.29 -10.78
CA ARG A 60 4.00 -17.89 -10.78
C ARG A 60 4.63 -17.07 -9.67
N PHE A 61 4.70 -17.61 -8.44
CA PHE A 61 5.40 -16.96 -7.34
C PHE A 61 6.83 -16.55 -7.73
N TYR A 62 7.59 -17.46 -8.36
CA TYR A 62 8.96 -17.16 -8.77
C TYR A 62 9.01 -16.07 -9.84
N LEU A 63 8.10 -16.07 -10.82
CA LEU A 63 8.03 -15.02 -11.86
C LEU A 63 7.69 -13.65 -11.26
N GLU A 64 6.69 -13.58 -10.39
CA GLU A 64 6.28 -12.33 -9.76
C GLU A 64 7.34 -11.81 -8.78
N ALA A 65 7.92 -12.69 -7.95
CA ALA A 65 8.98 -12.31 -7.04
C ALA A 65 10.24 -11.81 -7.79
N GLN A 66 10.55 -12.40 -8.95
CA GLN A 66 11.63 -11.93 -9.82
C GLN A 66 11.32 -10.54 -10.39
N ALA A 67 10.09 -10.31 -10.86
CA ALA A 67 9.67 -9.00 -11.36
C ALA A 67 9.73 -7.93 -10.26
N MET A 68 9.28 -8.27 -9.03
CA MET A 68 9.38 -7.37 -7.88
C MET A 68 10.83 -7.06 -7.49
N LYS A 69 11.74 -8.01 -7.59
CA LYS A 69 13.17 -7.81 -7.30
C LYS A 69 13.82 -6.81 -8.24
N GLU A 70 13.29 -6.67 -9.46
CA GLU A 70 13.76 -5.68 -10.43
C GLU A 70 13.22 -4.27 -10.18
N LEU A 71 12.22 -4.11 -9.28
CA LEU A 71 11.72 -2.80 -8.90
C LEU A 71 12.70 -2.12 -7.94
N ASP A 72 13.31 -1.03 -8.42
CA ASP A 72 14.16 -0.14 -7.62
C ASP A 72 13.59 1.27 -7.68
N HIS A 73 12.89 1.67 -6.61
CA HIS A 73 12.31 3.00 -6.48
C HIS A 73 12.15 3.36 -5.00
N GLN A 74 12.43 4.62 -4.65
CA GLN A 74 12.42 5.11 -3.26
C GLN A 74 11.07 4.95 -2.53
N ASN A 75 9.96 4.80 -3.27
CA ASN A 75 8.61 4.62 -2.72
C ASN A 75 8.08 3.19 -2.88
N ILE A 76 8.93 2.23 -3.22
CA ILE A 76 8.59 0.81 -3.32
C ILE A 76 9.48 0.03 -2.35
N VAL A 77 8.91 -0.92 -1.64
CA VAL A 77 9.67 -1.86 -0.81
C VAL A 77 10.50 -2.77 -1.72
N HIS A 78 11.84 -2.71 -1.57
CA HIS A 78 12.74 -3.52 -2.39
C HIS A 78 12.76 -4.98 -1.91
N VAL A 79 12.64 -5.93 -2.83
CA VAL A 79 12.79 -7.37 -2.59
C VAL A 79 14.26 -7.75 -2.73
N PHE A 80 14.84 -8.29 -1.66
CA PHE A 80 16.24 -8.70 -1.65
C PHE A 80 16.43 -10.14 -2.08
N ASP A 81 15.50 -11.01 -1.62
CA ASP A 81 15.62 -12.45 -1.80
C ASP A 81 14.23 -13.10 -1.72
N PHE A 82 14.09 -14.24 -2.38
CA PHE A 82 12.89 -15.05 -2.34
C PHE A 82 13.24 -16.50 -2.65
N GLY A 83 12.39 -17.42 -2.25
CA GLY A 83 12.63 -18.83 -2.50
C GLY A 83 11.66 -19.74 -1.77
N GLN A 84 12.07 -21.01 -1.67
CA GLN A 84 11.31 -22.04 -0.99
C GLN A 84 12.21 -22.76 0.03
N GLN A 85 11.68 -22.97 1.23
CA GLN A 85 12.32 -23.72 2.31
C GLN A 85 11.28 -24.58 3.04
N ASN A 86 11.55 -25.87 3.19
CA ASN A 86 10.64 -26.81 3.88
C ASN A 86 9.19 -26.71 3.40
N SER A 87 8.97 -26.69 2.08
CA SER A 87 7.67 -26.49 1.43
C SER A 87 7.00 -25.14 1.71
N GLN A 88 7.66 -24.18 2.33
CA GLN A 88 7.17 -22.81 2.53
C GLN A 88 7.87 -21.87 1.55
N LEU A 89 7.08 -21.01 0.89
CA LEU A 89 7.62 -19.94 0.07
C LEU A 89 7.94 -18.74 0.97
N PHE A 90 8.99 -17.99 0.64
CA PHE A 90 9.37 -16.81 1.40
C PHE A 90 9.80 -15.65 0.50
N ILE A 91 9.63 -14.43 1.01
CA ILE A 91 10.16 -13.19 0.43
C ILE A 91 10.85 -12.41 1.55
N ALA A 92 12.11 -12.03 1.33
CA ALA A 92 12.86 -11.12 2.17
C ALA A 92 12.91 -9.74 1.52
N MET A 93 12.43 -8.71 2.22
CA MET A 93 12.27 -7.37 1.69
C MET A 93 12.68 -6.29 2.69
N THR A 94 12.74 -5.05 2.25
CA THR A 94 13.03 -3.90 3.11
C THR A 94 12.11 -3.88 4.33
N TYR A 95 12.71 -3.85 5.53
CA TYR A 95 11.97 -3.55 6.75
C TYR A 95 11.74 -2.05 6.86
N VAL A 96 10.47 -1.64 6.84
CA VAL A 96 10.05 -0.24 6.98
C VAL A 96 9.61 0.01 8.42
N GLU A 97 10.33 0.86 9.15
CA GLU A 97 9.90 1.32 10.46
C GLU A 97 8.91 2.47 10.31
N GLY A 98 7.62 2.16 10.44
CA GLY A 98 6.56 3.14 10.16
C GLY A 98 5.19 2.68 10.66
N THR A 99 4.17 3.37 10.19
CA THR A 99 2.75 3.06 10.43
C THR A 99 2.06 2.91 9.09
N ASN A 100 1.22 1.91 8.91
CA ASN A 100 0.46 1.79 7.68
C ASN A 100 -0.64 2.87 7.59
N LEU A 101 -1.02 3.22 6.37
CA LEU A 101 -2.00 4.28 6.13
C LEU A 101 -3.38 3.92 6.70
N ALA A 102 -3.76 2.63 6.73
CA ALA A 102 -5.02 2.21 7.33
C ALA A 102 -5.07 2.54 8.83
N ASP A 103 -3.99 2.26 9.58
CA ASP A 103 -3.90 2.62 11.01
C ASP A 103 -3.97 4.14 11.23
N ILE A 104 -3.53 4.94 10.26
CA ILE A 104 -3.60 6.40 10.31
C ILE A 104 -5.04 6.86 10.08
N LEU A 105 -5.70 6.35 9.04
CA LEU A 105 -7.08 6.71 8.69
C LEU A 105 -8.07 6.28 9.78
N HIS A 106 -7.85 5.14 10.42
CA HIS A 106 -8.66 4.73 11.59
C HIS A 106 -8.58 5.69 12.79
N LYS A 107 -7.51 6.46 12.91
CA LYS A 107 -7.29 7.39 14.03
C LYS A 107 -7.72 8.81 13.71
N LYS A 108 -7.83 9.16 12.45
CA LYS A 108 -8.19 10.50 11.97
C LYS A 108 -9.29 10.39 10.95
N GLU A 109 -10.32 11.18 11.16
CA GLU A 109 -11.44 11.25 10.23
C GLU A 109 -11.03 11.84 8.87
N GLN A 110 -10.11 12.82 8.86
CA GLN A 110 -9.62 13.48 7.64
C GLN A 110 -8.14 13.86 7.81
N LEU A 111 -7.39 13.84 6.72
CA LEU A 111 -6.02 14.34 6.69
C LEU A 111 -5.98 15.80 6.21
N SER A 112 -4.92 16.54 6.58
CA SER A 112 -4.68 17.86 5.98
C SER A 112 -4.34 17.72 4.50
N PHE A 113 -4.61 18.77 3.70
CA PHE A 113 -4.36 18.73 2.26
C PHE A 113 -2.88 18.61 1.93
N GLU A 114 -2.01 19.19 2.75
CA GLU A 114 -0.56 19.05 2.63
C GLU A 114 -0.11 17.59 2.85
N ALA A 115 -0.71 16.93 3.85
CA ALA A 115 -0.43 15.51 4.09
C ALA A 115 -0.94 14.64 2.94
N ILE A 116 -2.15 14.91 2.43
CA ILE A 116 -2.72 14.21 1.28
C ILE A 116 -1.81 14.38 0.07
N GLU A 117 -1.37 15.61 -0.25
CA GLU A 117 -0.48 15.88 -1.37
C GLU A 117 0.82 15.07 -1.26
N VAL A 118 1.49 15.13 -0.10
CA VAL A 118 2.76 14.41 0.12
C VAL A 118 2.60 12.91 -0.05
N ILE A 119 1.51 12.34 0.46
CA ILE A 119 1.26 10.89 0.40
C ILE A 119 0.93 10.49 -1.03
N ILE A 120 -0.05 11.15 -1.67
CA ILE A 120 -0.56 10.70 -2.96
C ILE A 120 0.47 10.83 -4.08
N ARG A 121 1.31 11.88 -4.06
CA ARG A 121 2.40 12.04 -5.03
C ARG A 121 3.45 10.94 -4.92
N GLN A 122 3.77 10.50 -3.72
CA GLN A 122 4.74 9.43 -3.50
C GLN A 122 4.18 8.08 -3.94
N ILE A 123 2.90 7.79 -3.63
CA ILE A 123 2.21 6.59 -4.14
C ILE A 123 2.21 6.61 -5.67
N ALA A 124 1.78 7.71 -6.30
CA ALA A 124 1.70 7.82 -7.75
C ALA A 124 3.07 7.62 -8.44
N ARG A 125 4.16 8.19 -7.87
CA ARG A 125 5.53 7.99 -8.42
C ARG A 125 5.99 6.53 -8.30
N GLY A 126 5.69 5.87 -7.19
CA GLY A 126 5.98 4.46 -7.01
C GLY A 126 5.23 3.60 -8.04
N LEU A 127 3.91 3.80 -8.16
CA LEU A 127 3.08 3.09 -9.15
C LEU A 127 3.54 3.37 -10.58
N LEU A 128 3.85 4.63 -10.93
CA LEU A 128 4.39 4.99 -12.25
C LEU A 128 5.67 4.19 -12.57
N SER A 129 6.58 4.08 -11.59
CA SER A 129 7.82 3.32 -11.79
C SER A 129 7.56 1.84 -12.06
N ALA A 130 6.58 1.22 -11.38
CA ALA A 130 6.19 -0.16 -11.62
C ALA A 130 5.47 -0.32 -12.97
N HIS A 131 4.52 0.56 -13.28
CA HIS A 131 3.76 0.56 -14.53
C HIS A 131 4.68 0.69 -15.77
N ASN A 132 5.72 1.52 -15.71
CA ASN A 132 6.72 1.65 -16.76
C ASN A 132 7.53 0.36 -17.02
N LYS A 133 7.52 -0.58 -16.08
CA LYS A 133 8.08 -1.93 -16.22
C LYS A 133 7.03 -3.00 -16.53
N GLY A 134 5.80 -2.58 -16.82
CA GLY A 134 4.68 -3.50 -17.10
C GLY A 134 4.14 -4.23 -15.87
N ILE A 135 4.47 -3.76 -14.67
CA ILE A 135 4.03 -4.37 -13.41
C ILE A 135 2.84 -3.59 -12.85
N VAL A 136 1.70 -4.24 -12.70
CA VAL A 136 0.48 -3.72 -12.07
C VAL A 136 0.42 -4.22 -10.62
N HIS A 137 0.05 -3.34 -9.67
CA HIS A 137 0.03 -3.70 -8.24
C HIS A 137 -1.15 -4.60 -7.87
N ARG A 138 -2.34 -4.33 -8.43
CA ARG A 138 -3.59 -5.09 -8.28
C ARG A 138 -4.26 -5.08 -6.89
N ASP A 139 -3.54 -4.69 -5.84
CA ASP A 139 -4.07 -4.64 -4.46
C ASP A 139 -3.64 -3.33 -3.75
N VAL A 140 -3.85 -2.18 -4.43
CA VAL A 140 -3.56 -0.85 -3.88
C VAL A 140 -4.60 -0.51 -2.81
N LYS A 141 -4.17 -0.48 -1.54
CA LYS A 141 -5.03 -0.17 -0.38
C LYS A 141 -4.22 0.41 0.78
N PRO A 142 -4.84 1.10 1.74
CA PRO A 142 -4.12 1.75 2.83
C PRO A 142 -3.24 0.82 3.68
N SER A 143 -3.64 -0.45 3.86
CA SER A 143 -2.84 -1.42 4.61
C SER A 143 -1.53 -1.80 3.91
N ASN A 144 -1.44 -1.61 2.58
CA ASN A 144 -0.25 -1.86 1.76
C ASN A 144 0.61 -0.59 1.56
N ILE A 145 0.30 0.50 2.26
CA ILE A 145 1.04 1.76 2.21
C ILE A 145 1.62 2.05 3.59
N MET A 146 2.96 2.08 3.69
CA MET A 146 3.67 2.41 4.94
C MET A 146 4.17 3.85 4.90
N LEU A 147 3.99 4.56 6.02
CA LEU A 147 4.53 5.90 6.26
C LEU A 147 5.57 5.86 7.37
N THR A 148 6.74 6.42 7.10
CA THR A 148 7.81 6.59 8.09
C THR A 148 7.71 7.93 8.80
N ARG A 149 8.43 8.10 9.92
CA ARG A 149 8.44 9.35 10.70
C ARG A 149 9.01 10.56 9.94
N ASP A 150 9.82 10.32 8.93
CA ASP A 150 10.39 11.33 8.03
C ASP A 150 9.55 11.56 6.76
N ASN A 151 8.25 11.18 6.81
CA ASN A 151 7.25 11.39 5.76
C ASN A 151 7.56 10.68 4.43
N ARG A 152 8.37 9.62 4.44
CA ARG A 152 8.52 8.75 3.28
C ARG A 152 7.37 7.75 3.22
N VAL A 153 6.90 7.50 2.01
CA VAL A 153 5.87 6.52 1.72
C VAL A 153 6.49 5.34 1.02
N PHE A 154 6.11 4.14 1.43
CA PHE A 154 6.52 2.89 0.79
C PHE A 154 5.30 2.06 0.43
N ILE A 155 5.22 1.64 -0.82
CA ILE A 155 4.23 0.70 -1.32
C ILE A 155 4.77 -0.72 -1.10
N MET A 156 3.93 -1.58 -0.52
CA MET A 156 4.25 -2.97 -0.21
C MET A 156 3.39 -3.94 -1.01
N ASP A 157 3.78 -5.19 -1.05
CA ASP A 157 2.97 -6.32 -1.54
C ASP A 157 2.50 -6.20 -3.00
N PHE A 158 3.36 -5.76 -3.93
CA PHE A 158 3.10 -5.80 -5.37
C PHE A 158 2.82 -7.25 -5.84
N GLY A 159 1.80 -7.43 -6.66
CA GLY A 159 1.56 -8.61 -7.50
C GLY A 159 1.36 -9.97 -6.80
N ILE A 160 1.58 -10.09 -5.48
CA ILE A 160 1.45 -11.36 -4.74
C ILE A 160 0.00 -11.88 -4.71
N SER A 161 -0.96 -11.03 -5.05
CA SER A 161 -2.39 -11.35 -5.07
C SER A 161 -2.80 -12.35 -6.16
N ASP A 162 -2.12 -12.37 -7.32
CA ASP A 162 -2.46 -13.31 -8.41
C ASP A 162 -2.21 -14.78 -8.04
N ILE A 163 -1.20 -15.04 -7.19
CA ILE A 163 -0.93 -16.39 -6.69
C ILE A 163 -2.14 -16.95 -5.93
N GLN A 164 -2.93 -16.06 -5.32
CA GLN A 164 -4.06 -16.44 -4.46
C GLN A 164 -5.41 -16.37 -5.16
N GLU A 165 -5.57 -15.55 -6.21
CA GLU A 165 -6.86 -15.49 -6.91
C GLU A 165 -7.21 -16.85 -7.54
N MET A 166 -6.23 -17.64 -7.95
CA MET A 166 -6.49 -18.98 -8.48
C MET A 166 -6.71 -20.06 -7.41
N GLU A 167 -6.19 -19.88 -6.20
CA GLU A 167 -6.66 -20.68 -5.05
C GLU A 167 -8.08 -20.25 -4.64
N LYS A 168 -8.42 -18.96 -4.78
CA LYS A 168 -9.78 -18.44 -4.55
C LYS A 168 -10.77 -18.82 -5.64
N ASP A 169 -10.38 -18.98 -6.91
CA ASP A 169 -11.24 -19.53 -7.95
C ASP A 169 -11.67 -20.98 -7.66
N ARG A 170 -10.84 -21.73 -6.93
CA ARG A 170 -11.28 -23.01 -6.32
C ARG A 170 -12.22 -22.79 -5.11
N LEU A 171 -12.03 -21.69 -4.34
CA LEU A 171 -12.81 -21.39 -3.13
C LEU A 171 -14.10 -20.57 -3.41
N THR A 172 -14.16 -19.72 -4.45
CA THR A 172 -15.40 -19.01 -4.83
C THR A 172 -16.48 -19.98 -5.30
N ARG A 173 -16.12 -21.15 -5.80
CA ARG A 173 -17.06 -22.26 -5.96
C ARG A 173 -17.65 -22.77 -4.64
N THR A 174 -17.07 -22.43 -3.51
CA THR A 174 -17.49 -22.89 -2.16
C THR A 174 -17.99 -21.74 -1.26
N GLY A 175 -18.19 -20.52 -1.77
CA GLY A 175 -18.84 -19.42 -1.03
C GLY A 175 -17.96 -18.70 0.00
N MET A 176 -16.63 -18.76 -0.10
CA MET A 176 -15.73 -18.11 0.84
C MET A 176 -14.95 -16.91 0.24
N THR A 177 -15.05 -15.83 0.94
CA THR A 177 -14.23 -14.64 1.12
C THR A 177 -13.56 -14.01 -0.11
N MET A 178 -14.34 -13.18 -0.78
CA MET A 178 -13.85 -12.05 -1.56
C MET A 178 -12.88 -11.24 -0.70
N GLY A 179 -11.71 -10.82 -1.26
CA GLY A 179 -10.77 -9.93 -0.56
C GLY A 179 -11.44 -8.65 -0.04
N THR A 180 -10.67 -7.64 0.29
CA THR A 180 -11.15 -6.34 0.78
C THR A 180 -11.79 -5.56 -0.38
N PRO A 181 -13.12 -5.64 -0.64
CA PRO A 181 -13.74 -5.09 -1.83
C PRO A 181 -13.78 -3.56 -1.85
N GLU A 182 -13.50 -2.93 -0.72
CA GLU A 182 -13.60 -1.48 -0.51
C GLU A 182 -12.72 -0.66 -1.46
N TYR A 183 -11.63 -1.25 -1.96
CA TYR A 183 -10.67 -0.59 -2.85
C TYR A 183 -10.59 -1.23 -4.24
N MET A 184 -11.40 -2.25 -4.51
CA MET A 184 -11.40 -2.94 -5.81
C MET A 184 -11.93 -2.05 -6.93
N SER A 185 -11.32 -2.13 -8.09
CA SER A 185 -11.85 -1.49 -9.30
C SER A 185 -13.06 -2.27 -9.85
N PRO A 186 -13.93 -1.62 -10.67
CA PRO A 186 -15.06 -2.27 -11.30
C PRO A 186 -14.68 -3.54 -12.08
N GLU A 187 -13.58 -3.50 -12.83
CA GLU A 187 -13.06 -4.64 -13.59
C GLU A 187 -12.59 -5.79 -12.68
N GLN A 188 -11.99 -5.49 -11.54
CA GLN A 188 -11.65 -6.52 -10.54
C GLN A 188 -12.90 -7.16 -9.94
N CYS A 189 -13.93 -6.35 -9.65
CA CYS A 189 -15.21 -6.87 -9.14
C CYS A 189 -15.94 -7.76 -10.15
N HIS A 190 -15.75 -7.53 -11.47
CA HIS A 190 -16.30 -8.36 -12.54
C HIS A 190 -15.45 -9.60 -12.87
N GLY A 191 -14.16 -9.61 -12.46
CA GLY A 191 -13.21 -10.64 -12.88
C GLY A 191 -12.66 -10.41 -14.30
N ASP A 192 -12.70 -9.15 -14.77
CA ASP A 192 -12.14 -8.74 -16.06
C ASP A 192 -10.62 -8.50 -15.95
N ASN A 193 -9.98 -8.22 -17.09
CA ASN A 193 -8.54 -7.95 -17.13
C ASN A 193 -8.16 -6.70 -16.31
N VAL A 194 -7.28 -6.88 -15.33
CA VAL A 194 -6.74 -5.83 -14.48
C VAL A 194 -5.59 -5.12 -15.21
N THR A 195 -5.61 -3.79 -15.20
CA THR A 195 -4.63 -2.95 -15.89
C THR A 195 -4.08 -1.87 -14.96
N ILE A 196 -3.17 -1.03 -15.45
CA ILE A 196 -2.66 0.13 -14.70
C ILE A 196 -3.78 1.09 -14.28
N GLN A 197 -4.89 1.16 -15.05
CA GLN A 197 -6.05 1.96 -14.69
C GLN A 197 -6.82 1.40 -13.49
N SER A 198 -6.65 0.11 -13.16
CA SER A 198 -7.21 -0.48 -11.94
C SER A 198 -6.51 0.07 -10.70
N ASP A 199 -5.18 0.19 -10.73
CA ASP A 199 -4.41 0.83 -9.65
C ASP A 199 -4.77 2.33 -9.50
N ILE A 200 -5.05 3.03 -10.61
CA ILE A 200 -5.51 4.43 -10.61
C ILE A 200 -6.87 4.53 -9.89
N TYR A 201 -7.78 3.60 -10.15
CA TYR A 201 -9.08 3.58 -9.47
C TYR A 201 -8.92 3.36 -7.96
N SER A 202 -8.16 2.34 -7.57
CA SER A 202 -7.91 2.02 -6.15
C SER A 202 -7.22 3.18 -5.42
N MET A 203 -6.26 3.85 -6.08
CA MET A 203 -5.65 5.08 -5.58
C MET A 203 -6.68 6.21 -5.43
N GLY A 204 -7.64 6.32 -6.36
CA GLY A 204 -8.76 7.27 -6.27
C GLY A 204 -9.64 7.02 -5.05
N VAL A 205 -9.89 5.75 -4.68
CA VAL A 205 -10.61 5.38 -3.46
C VAL A 205 -9.84 5.82 -2.21
N ILE A 206 -8.51 5.58 -2.17
CA ILE A 206 -7.65 6.04 -1.07
C ILE A 206 -7.67 7.56 -0.96
N LEU A 207 -7.59 8.26 -2.09
CA LEU A 207 -7.62 9.73 -2.12
C LEU A 207 -8.97 10.28 -1.62
N PHE A 208 -10.07 9.64 -2.01
CA PHE A 208 -11.41 9.96 -1.49
C PHE A 208 -11.44 9.78 0.04
N GLU A 209 -10.97 8.63 0.54
CA GLU A 209 -10.97 8.31 1.97
C GLU A 209 -10.09 9.27 2.78
N MET A 210 -8.86 9.57 2.33
CA MET A 210 -8.00 10.56 2.99
C MET A 210 -8.64 11.95 3.05
N THR A 211 -9.39 12.31 2.01
CA THR A 211 -10.02 13.63 1.89
C THR A 211 -11.32 13.71 2.71
N CYS A 212 -12.19 12.71 2.58
CA CYS A 212 -13.55 12.74 3.12
C CYS A 212 -13.68 12.07 4.50
N GLY A 213 -12.67 11.30 4.93
CA GLY A 213 -12.71 10.53 6.18
C GLY A 213 -13.60 9.30 6.13
N ARG A 214 -14.04 8.91 4.94
CA ARG A 214 -14.90 7.75 4.70
C ARG A 214 -14.70 7.20 3.29
N LEU A 215 -15.10 5.97 3.07
CA LEU A 215 -15.09 5.34 1.76
C LEU A 215 -16.18 5.92 0.84
N PRO A 216 -15.97 5.92 -0.50
CA PRO A 216 -17.00 6.33 -1.45
C PRO A 216 -18.20 5.38 -1.47
N PHE A 217 -17.97 4.11 -1.19
CA PHE A 217 -19.00 3.06 -1.15
C PHE A 217 -18.86 2.25 0.12
N GLU A 218 -19.95 2.12 0.86
CA GLU A 218 -20.05 1.36 2.09
C GLU A 218 -21.20 0.36 1.99
N GLY A 219 -21.10 -0.77 2.69
CA GLY A 219 -22.13 -1.81 2.70
C GLY A 219 -21.92 -2.80 3.83
N ASN A 220 -22.96 -3.56 4.14
CA ASN A 220 -22.92 -4.56 5.20
C ASN A 220 -22.34 -5.91 4.74
N ARG A 221 -22.21 -6.11 3.44
CA ARG A 221 -21.69 -7.34 2.83
C ARG A 221 -20.68 -7.02 1.73
N PRO A 222 -19.60 -7.82 1.61
CA PRO A 222 -18.58 -7.63 0.57
C PRO A 222 -19.17 -7.52 -0.85
N VAL A 223 -20.14 -8.35 -1.18
CA VAL A 223 -20.81 -8.36 -2.50
C VAL A 223 -21.58 -7.05 -2.77
N GLU A 224 -22.18 -6.47 -1.74
CA GLU A 224 -22.88 -5.17 -1.86
C GLU A 224 -21.90 -4.06 -2.23
N ILE A 225 -20.74 -4.01 -1.58
CA ILE A 225 -19.68 -3.03 -1.85
C ILE A 225 -19.16 -3.22 -3.28
N ALA A 226 -18.87 -4.45 -3.69
CA ALA A 226 -18.44 -4.78 -5.04
C ALA A 226 -19.45 -4.32 -6.11
N LEU A 227 -20.74 -4.56 -5.90
CA LEU A 227 -21.80 -4.10 -6.82
C LEU A 227 -21.85 -2.57 -6.91
N LYS A 228 -21.63 -1.84 -5.81
CA LYS A 228 -21.55 -0.37 -5.82
C LYS A 228 -20.34 0.12 -6.62
N HIS A 229 -19.17 -0.53 -6.48
CA HIS A 229 -18.00 -0.21 -7.31
C HIS A 229 -18.31 -0.35 -8.81
N VAL A 230 -19.12 -1.32 -9.19
CA VAL A 230 -19.51 -1.55 -10.59
C VAL A 230 -20.57 -0.56 -11.07
N GLN A 231 -21.62 -0.32 -10.30
CA GLN A 231 -22.88 0.29 -10.79
C GLN A 231 -23.12 1.71 -10.27
N GLU A 232 -22.70 2.01 -9.02
CA GLU A 232 -23.06 3.26 -8.36
C GLU A 232 -22.03 4.36 -8.66
N GLN A 233 -22.50 5.57 -8.95
CA GLN A 233 -21.60 6.73 -9.08
C GLN A 233 -21.09 7.14 -7.70
N PRO A 234 -19.78 7.48 -7.57
CA PRO A 234 -19.27 7.97 -6.30
C PRO A 234 -19.94 9.28 -5.92
N PRO A 235 -20.24 9.48 -4.62
CA PRO A 235 -20.78 10.74 -4.15
C PRO A 235 -19.77 11.87 -4.36
N ALA A 236 -20.27 13.09 -4.54
CA ALA A 236 -19.42 14.28 -4.67
C ALA A 236 -18.64 14.49 -3.35
N PRO A 237 -17.29 14.57 -3.39
CA PRO A 237 -16.46 14.76 -2.19
C PRO A 237 -16.83 16.01 -1.38
N GLU A 238 -17.30 17.06 -2.05
CA GLU A 238 -17.73 18.33 -1.44
C GLU A 238 -18.89 18.18 -0.45
N LEU A 239 -19.64 17.09 -0.53
CA LEU A 239 -20.70 16.75 0.45
C LEU A 239 -20.12 16.48 1.84
N PHE A 240 -18.87 16.01 1.91
CA PHE A 240 -18.21 15.58 3.14
C PHE A 240 -17.12 16.56 3.60
N ARG A 241 -16.54 17.32 2.67
CA ARG A 241 -15.50 18.30 2.98
C ARG A 241 -15.62 19.52 2.08
N LYS A 242 -16.04 20.68 2.66
CA LYS A 242 -16.36 21.89 1.90
C LYS A 242 -15.15 22.77 1.58
N ASP A 243 -14.08 22.67 2.35
CA ASP A 243 -12.87 23.50 2.27
C ASP A 243 -11.81 22.98 1.29
N MET A 244 -12.22 22.14 0.33
CA MET A 244 -11.30 21.49 -0.61
C MET A 244 -10.62 22.47 -1.56
N PRO A 245 -9.35 22.23 -1.91
CA PRO A 245 -8.68 22.93 -3.00
C PRO A 245 -9.47 22.81 -4.31
N PRO A 246 -9.51 23.87 -5.12
CA PRO A 246 -10.12 23.80 -6.45
C PRO A 246 -9.53 22.67 -7.28
N GLY A 247 -10.38 21.88 -7.93
CA GLY A 247 -9.97 20.76 -8.78
C GLY A 247 -9.73 19.43 -8.06
N LEU A 248 -9.62 19.38 -6.72
CA LEU A 248 -9.39 18.14 -6.00
C LEU A 248 -10.55 17.14 -6.18
N SER A 249 -11.78 17.61 -6.13
CA SER A 249 -12.95 16.78 -6.36
C SER A 249 -12.94 16.16 -7.75
N GLN A 250 -12.65 16.96 -8.79
CA GLN A 250 -12.57 16.49 -10.17
C GLN A 250 -11.43 15.46 -10.35
N LEU A 251 -10.29 15.66 -9.69
CA LEU A 251 -9.18 14.72 -9.67
C LEU A 251 -9.63 13.36 -9.10
N ILE A 252 -10.28 13.37 -7.93
CA ILE A 252 -10.82 12.17 -7.27
C ILE A 252 -11.84 11.47 -8.18
N LEU A 253 -12.85 12.21 -8.66
CA LEU A 253 -13.94 11.66 -9.47
C LEU A 253 -13.45 11.14 -10.82
N LYS A 254 -12.37 11.70 -11.41
CA LYS A 254 -11.77 11.17 -12.62
C LYS A 254 -11.12 9.80 -12.37
N CYS A 255 -10.42 9.60 -11.26
CA CYS A 255 -9.91 8.28 -10.88
C CYS A 255 -11.03 7.25 -10.73
N LEU A 256 -12.19 7.66 -10.18
CA LEU A 256 -13.31 6.78 -9.86
C LEU A 256 -14.29 6.54 -11.03
N LYS A 257 -13.95 6.96 -12.25
CA LYS A 257 -14.75 6.65 -13.45
C LYS A 257 -14.85 5.14 -13.64
N LYS A 258 -16.04 4.68 -14.06
CA LYS A 258 -16.29 3.24 -14.23
C LYS A 258 -15.57 2.68 -15.45
N LYS A 259 -15.58 3.40 -16.56
CA LYS A 259 -14.88 3.00 -17.78
C LYS A 259 -13.40 3.35 -17.72
N LEU A 260 -12.55 2.42 -18.14
CA LEU A 260 -11.09 2.57 -18.13
C LEU A 260 -10.63 3.82 -18.89
N ASN A 261 -11.19 4.06 -20.09
CA ASN A 261 -10.83 5.17 -20.96
C ASN A 261 -11.33 6.55 -20.49
N GLU A 262 -12.17 6.61 -19.45
CA GLU A 262 -12.61 7.87 -18.83
C GLU A 262 -11.73 8.27 -17.65
N ARG A 263 -10.85 7.36 -17.16
CA ARG A 263 -9.87 7.60 -16.11
C ARG A 263 -8.64 8.33 -16.65
N PHE A 264 -7.65 8.57 -15.81
CA PHE A 264 -6.32 8.95 -16.27
C PHE A 264 -5.71 7.81 -17.08
N HIS A 265 -5.01 8.18 -18.17
CA HIS A 265 -4.35 7.21 -19.05
C HIS A 265 -3.25 6.44 -18.29
N ASP A 266 -2.47 7.18 -17.49
CA ASP A 266 -1.39 6.64 -16.65
C ASP A 266 -1.18 7.51 -15.39
N MET A 267 -0.22 7.11 -14.56
CA MET A 267 0.13 7.86 -13.35
C MET A 267 0.87 9.16 -13.63
N GLN A 268 1.44 9.36 -14.80
CA GLN A 268 2.04 10.64 -15.17
C GLN A 268 0.97 11.69 -15.43
N GLU A 269 -0.09 11.35 -16.17
CA GLU A 269 -1.24 12.25 -16.38
C GLU A 269 -1.90 12.61 -15.02
N PHE A 270 -2.00 11.64 -14.13
CA PHE A 270 -2.49 11.92 -12.76
C PHE A 270 -1.58 12.90 -12.01
N LEU A 271 -0.26 12.72 -12.04
CA LEU A 271 0.71 13.63 -11.40
C LEU A 271 0.64 15.05 -11.98
N ASP A 272 0.50 15.18 -13.31
CA ASP A 272 0.34 16.47 -13.99
C ASP A 272 -0.96 17.18 -13.55
N ALA A 273 -2.04 16.42 -13.33
CA ALA A 273 -3.28 16.95 -12.79
C ALA A 273 -3.13 17.34 -11.29
N CYS A 274 -2.34 16.60 -10.51
CA CYS A 274 -2.00 16.99 -9.14
C CYS A 274 -1.27 18.34 -9.08
N ASP A 275 -0.40 18.66 -10.06
CA ASP A 275 0.29 19.94 -10.12
C ASP A 275 -0.66 21.13 -10.34
N GLN A 276 -1.83 20.90 -10.92
CA GLN A 276 -2.87 21.92 -11.06
C GLN A 276 -3.65 22.14 -9.76
N VAL A 277 -3.88 21.07 -8.99
CA VAL A 277 -4.60 21.11 -7.71
C VAL A 277 -3.71 21.63 -6.58
N PHE A 278 -2.46 21.19 -6.57
CA PHE A 278 -1.43 21.53 -5.58
C PHE A 278 -0.23 22.15 -6.31
N PRO A 279 -0.33 23.41 -6.74
CA PRO A 279 0.73 24.03 -7.53
C PRO A 279 2.03 24.12 -6.71
N PRO A 280 3.17 23.72 -7.28
CA PRO A 280 4.44 23.88 -6.61
C PRO A 280 4.68 25.35 -6.26
N ASP A 281 5.12 25.60 -5.05
CA ASP A 281 5.43 26.95 -4.56
C ASP A 281 6.38 27.65 -5.58
N LYS A 282 5.99 28.78 -6.14
CA LYS A 282 6.76 29.51 -7.18
C LYS A 282 8.15 29.95 -6.71
N GLY A 283 8.54 29.60 -5.46
CA GLY A 283 9.83 29.93 -4.82
C GLY A 283 10.92 28.88 -4.89
N THR A 284 10.67 27.63 -5.37
CA THR A 284 11.64 26.54 -5.27
C THR A 284 11.90 25.82 -6.62
N ARG A 285 12.19 26.58 -7.69
CA ARG A 285 12.88 26.02 -8.85
C ARG A 285 14.38 26.27 -8.68
N GLN A 286 15.06 25.52 -7.81
CA GLN A 286 16.49 25.21 -7.91
C GLN A 286 16.75 23.99 -7.03
N THR A 287 17.17 22.89 -7.64
CA THR A 287 17.82 21.79 -6.93
C THR A 287 19.13 22.33 -6.33
N PRO A 288 19.30 22.39 -5.00
CA PRO A 288 20.64 22.62 -4.45
C PRO A 288 21.36 21.28 -4.38
N ARG A 289 22.54 21.21 -5.00
CA ARG A 289 23.62 20.34 -4.53
C ARG A 289 23.81 20.58 -3.03
N PRO A 290 24.16 19.57 -2.22
CA PRO A 290 24.30 19.73 -0.78
C PRO A 290 25.52 20.61 -0.46
N THR A 291 25.28 21.86 -0.09
CA THR A 291 26.23 22.66 0.68
C THR A 291 25.60 22.94 2.04
N MET A 292 26.36 22.62 3.09
CA MET A 292 26.00 22.87 4.48
C MET A 292 25.65 24.35 4.74
N GLY A 293 24.57 24.60 5.48
CA GLY A 293 24.34 25.84 6.22
C GLY A 293 23.05 26.58 5.96
N GLY A 294 22.11 26.54 6.91
CA GLY A 294 21.29 27.67 7.31
C GLY A 294 19.91 27.88 6.73
N SER A 295 18.90 27.62 7.56
CA SER A 295 17.60 28.34 7.68
C SER A 295 16.63 28.39 6.49
N LEU A 296 15.88 27.28 6.29
CA LEU A 296 14.62 27.26 5.50
C LEU A 296 13.54 26.36 6.14
N LEU A 297 13.42 26.40 7.46
CA LEU A 297 12.67 25.42 8.26
C LEU A 297 11.29 25.86 8.74
N ARG A 298 10.70 26.98 8.24
CA ARG A 298 9.52 27.54 8.94
C ARG A 298 8.14 27.25 8.36
N ARG A 299 7.99 26.74 7.12
CA ARG A 299 6.64 26.45 6.56
C ARG A 299 6.30 24.97 6.41
N HIS A 300 7.30 24.09 6.33
CA HIS A 300 7.09 22.63 6.34
C HIS A 300 6.95 22.04 7.76
N THR A 301 7.23 22.80 8.80
CA THR A 301 7.24 22.32 10.18
C THR A 301 5.85 21.98 10.73
N ALA A 302 4.77 22.62 10.28
CA ALA A 302 3.42 22.30 10.75
C ALA A 302 2.93 20.94 10.25
N SER A 303 3.12 20.63 8.96
CA SER A 303 2.78 19.32 8.38
C SER A 303 3.67 18.20 8.93
N ILE A 304 4.96 18.46 9.10
CA ILE A 304 5.92 17.51 9.70
C ILE A 304 5.55 17.21 11.16
N THR A 305 5.14 18.23 11.92
CA THR A 305 4.73 18.08 13.32
C THR A 305 3.41 17.33 13.42
N GLU A 306 2.50 17.53 12.50
CA GLU A 306 1.22 16.84 12.45
C GLU A 306 1.41 15.35 12.14
N MET A 307 2.21 14.99 11.13
CA MET A 307 2.54 13.60 10.82
C MET A 307 3.37 12.93 11.93
N ALA A 308 4.33 13.63 12.52
CA ALA A 308 5.09 13.14 13.67
C ALA A 308 4.17 12.81 14.86
N ASN A 309 3.14 13.63 15.11
CA ASN A 309 2.15 13.40 16.16
C ASN A 309 1.20 12.22 15.86
N ILE A 310 1.01 11.85 14.57
CA ILE A 310 0.23 10.68 14.16
C ILE A 310 1.00 9.39 14.45
N ILE A 311 2.32 9.39 14.28
CA ILE A 311 3.18 8.20 14.34
C ILE A 311 3.69 7.90 15.77
N THR A 312 3.73 8.90 16.68
CA THR A 312 4.40 8.84 17.99
C THR A 312 3.69 8.08 19.14
N PRO A 313 2.37 7.78 19.17
CA PRO A 313 1.74 7.22 20.38
C PRO A 313 2.14 5.78 20.72
N ARG A 314 2.57 4.95 19.77
CA ARG A 314 2.85 3.52 20.05
C ARG A 314 4.22 3.26 20.68
N ALA A 315 5.21 4.12 20.45
CA ALA A 315 6.55 3.96 21.03
C ALA A 315 6.62 4.27 22.54
N ARG A 316 5.72 5.11 23.08
CA ARG A 316 5.69 5.45 24.51
C ARG A 316 5.00 4.39 25.38
N MET A 317 4.17 3.52 24.81
CA MET A 317 3.52 2.45 25.60
C MET A 317 4.43 1.23 25.84
N LEU A 318 5.40 0.98 24.96
CA LEU A 318 6.33 -0.15 25.11
C LEU A 318 7.49 0.14 26.07
N GLN A 319 7.84 1.41 26.29
CA GLN A 319 8.88 1.81 27.26
C GLN A 319 8.40 1.88 28.73
N LYS A 320 7.09 1.78 28.99
CA LYS A 320 6.52 1.76 30.37
C LYS A 320 6.23 0.37 30.91
N LYS A 321 6.61 -0.70 30.18
CA LYS A 321 6.38 -2.11 30.57
C LYS A 321 7.67 -2.96 30.54
N LEU A 322 8.84 -2.32 30.64
CA LEU A 322 10.11 -2.97 30.97
C LEU A 322 10.60 -2.47 32.33
#